data_1d4b96eea07746c75a8d121768ca25da
#
_entry.id   1d4b96eea07746c75a8d121768ca25da
#
_cell.length_a   1.000
_cell.length_b   1.000
_cell.length_c   1.000
_cell.angle_alpha   90.00
_cell.angle_beta   90.00
_cell.angle_gamma   90.00
#
_symmetry.space_group_name_H-M   'P 1'
#
loop_
_entity.id
_entity.type
_entity.pdbx_description
1 polymer ?
#
loop_
_entity_poly.entity_id
_entity_poly.type
_entity_poly.pdbx_seq_one_letter_code
_entity_poly.pdbx_strand_id
1 'polypeptide(L)'
;LAYPPNYALFGSSSMRSPFPVGLWVYNGFVDHQEGLGKWIFKTFAATPVYVSTVSPEMRARVAANTLHNYGFFSGRVNSEVLPQRNPRKAKVAYSVYAGPLHRLDSIAYLNFPARADSLLRATEGQRLLRKGDAFSVVNLSNEQTRIENLFRENGYYYYSAAYTTYRADTLMRPGFVQLRVAPLADRPERVRHQWHMGHTYISMRRADLDQLDQSVQGRTFTFNYSGKKMPLRAPMWFRAVSHRKGELFRLSDSNTTLEKLGAMGVFSQIDVNYVPQDTTENCDTLDLYISTVMDKLFDSSFEMNATLKSNQQVGPGVSYGISKRNAFRGGEKVSFKIFGSYEWQTR
;
A
#
# COMPACT_ATOMS: atom_id res chain seq x y z
N LEU A 1 22.33 -20.90 -6.88
CA LEU A 1 22.10 -22.32 -6.70
C LEU A 1 20.61 -22.56 -6.41
N ALA A 2 19.90 -23.11 -7.40
CA ALA A 2 18.49 -23.49 -7.21
C ALA A 2 18.45 -24.72 -6.31
N TYR A 3 17.85 -24.58 -5.15
CA TYR A 3 17.69 -25.68 -4.22
C TYR A 3 16.52 -26.58 -4.64
N PRO A 4 16.62 -27.91 -4.47
CA PRO A 4 15.54 -28.81 -4.83
C PRO A 4 14.31 -28.57 -3.95
N PRO A 5 13.17 -28.14 -4.54
CA PRO A 5 11.98 -27.76 -3.77
C PRO A 5 11.38 -28.94 -2.98
N ASN A 6 11.58 -30.16 -3.45
CA ASN A 6 11.09 -31.37 -2.79
C ASN A 6 11.85 -31.77 -1.50
N TYR A 7 12.83 -30.97 -1.08
CA TYR A 7 13.59 -31.15 0.18
C TYR A 7 13.16 -30.17 1.27
N ALA A 8 12.13 -29.38 1.03
CA ALA A 8 11.54 -28.50 2.04
C ALA A 8 10.85 -29.31 3.15
N LEU A 9 11.01 -28.88 4.40
CA LEU A 9 10.30 -29.45 5.54
C LEU A 9 9.09 -28.59 5.88
N PHE A 10 7.97 -29.20 6.19
CA PHE A 10 6.73 -28.53 6.62
C PHE A 10 6.25 -27.43 5.65
N GLY A 11 6.52 -27.59 4.37
CA GLY A 11 6.18 -26.55 3.38
C GLY A 11 6.97 -25.24 3.50
N SER A 12 7.95 -25.15 4.40
CA SER A 12 8.76 -23.97 4.63
C SER A 12 9.92 -23.87 3.63
N SER A 13 10.09 -22.72 3.02
CA SER A 13 11.24 -22.43 2.14
C SER A 13 12.57 -22.33 2.89
N SER A 14 12.53 -22.09 4.20
CA SER A 14 13.70 -21.89 5.07
C SER A 14 14.18 -23.18 5.77
N MET A 15 13.28 -24.11 6.06
CA MET A 15 13.64 -25.38 6.69
C MET A 15 13.83 -26.50 5.67
N ARG A 16 15.01 -27.12 5.68
CA ARG A 16 15.40 -28.14 4.67
C ARG A 16 15.93 -29.38 5.36
N SER A 17 15.60 -30.53 4.78
CA SER A 17 16.17 -31.82 5.16
C SER A 17 17.21 -32.27 4.14
N PRO A 18 18.25 -33.04 4.54
CA PRO A 18 19.14 -33.70 3.61
C PRO A 18 18.43 -34.76 2.73
N PHE A 19 17.25 -35.21 3.15
CA PHE A 19 16.42 -36.19 2.45
C PHE A 19 15.03 -35.59 2.14
N PRO A 20 14.35 -36.03 1.05
CA PRO A 20 13.02 -35.56 0.69
C PRO A 20 11.91 -36.19 1.56
N VAL A 21 11.97 -35.98 2.86
CA VAL A 21 11.07 -36.61 3.84
C VAL A 21 9.61 -36.28 3.54
N GLY A 22 9.29 -35.02 3.23
CA GLY A 22 7.92 -34.62 2.89
C GLY A 22 7.37 -35.33 1.65
N LEU A 23 8.22 -35.59 0.67
CA LEU A 23 7.85 -36.36 -0.53
C LEU A 23 7.66 -37.85 -0.24
N TRP A 24 8.47 -38.41 0.66
CA TRP A 24 8.29 -39.81 1.08
C TRP A 24 6.97 -39.98 1.84
N VAL A 25 6.67 -39.07 2.75
CA VAL A 25 5.37 -39.09 3.45
C VAL A 25 4.22 -38.87 2.49
N TYR A 26 4.34 -37.97 1.53
CA TYR A 26 3.32 -37.80 0.48
C TYR A 26 3.06 -39.11 -0.26
N ASN A 27 4.09 -39.76 -0.79
CA ASN A 27 3.95 -40.99 -1.55
C ASN A 27 3.45 -42.20 -0.73
N GLY A 28 3.75 -42.22 0.58
CA GLY A 28 3.34 -43.33 1.45
C GLY A 28 1.94 -43.18 2.04
N PHE A 29 1.43 -41.94 2.15
CA PHE A 29 0.18 -41.68 2.87
C PHE A 29 -0.86 -40.90 2.06
N VAL A 30 -0.65 -40.67 0.75
CA VAL A 30 -1.59 -39.93 -0.13
C VAL A 30 -2.98 -40.55 -0.17
N ASP A 31 -3.06 -41.88 -0.07
CA ASP A 31 -4.33 -42.61 -0.15
C ASP A 31 -5.02 -42.77 1.24
N HIS A 32 -4.38 -42.32 2.33
CA HIS A 32 -4.95 -42.46 3.66
C HIS A 32 -5.88 -41.27 3.99
N GLN A 33 -7.19 -41.55 3.94
CA GLN A 33 -8.22 -40.53 4.16
C GLN A 33 -8.65 -40.39 5.63
N GLU A 34 -8.29 -41.32 6.53
CA GLU A 34 -8.70 -41.34 7.94
C GLU A 34 -7.58 -41.79 8.90
N GLY A 35 -7.76 -41.52 10.18
CA GLY A 35 -6.88 -41.97 11.25
C GLY A 35 -5.50 -41.30 11.30
N LEU A 36 -4.53 -42.04 11.88
CA LEU A 36 -3.15 -41.57 12.04
C LEU A 36 -2.45 -41.26 10.71
N GLY A 37 -2.78 -42.02 9.65
CA GLY A 37 -2.22 -41.80 8.33
C GLY A 37 -2.57 -40.41 7.77
N LYS A 38 -3.82 -39.99 7.93
CA LYS A 38 -4.28 -38.65 7.54
C LYS A 38 -3.58 -37.55 8.32
N TRP A 39 -3.38 -37.76 9.62
CA TRP A 39 -2.68 -36.81 10.48
C TRP A 39 -1.21 -36.65 10.05
N ILE A 40 -0.50 -37.79 9.81
CA ILE A 40 0.88 -37.79 9.31
C ILE A 40 0.96 -37.08 7.98
N PHE A 41 0.05 -37.38 7.04
CA PHE A 41 -0.02 -36.73 5.74
C PHE A 41 -0.21 -35.22 5.87
N LYS A 42 -1.20 -34.77 6.66
CA LYS A 42 -1.48 -33.36 6.86
C LYS A 42 -0.33 -32.58 7.50
N THR A 43 0.44 -33.24 8.39
CA THR A 43 1.51 -32.60 9.18
C THR A 43 2.84 -32.59 8.44
N PHE A 44 3.19 -33.66 7.72
CA PHE A 44 4.56 -33.88 7.22
C PHE A 44 4.64 -34.00 5.69
N ALA A 45 3.53 -34.24 4.98
CA ALA A 45 3.59 -34.39 3.54
C ALA A 45 3.90 -33.04 2.85
N ALA A 46 4.77 -33.09 1.84
CA ALA A 46 5.00 -31.98 0.93
C ALA A 46 4.50 -32.38 -0.47
N THR A 47 3.66 -31.55 -1.07
CA THR A 47 3.20 -31.76 -2.45
C THR A 47 4.37 -31.84 -3.40
N PRO A 48 4.47 -32.88 -4.26
CA PRO A 48 5.59 -33.01 -5.19
C PRO A 48 5.59 -31.86 -6.20
N VAL A 49 6.75 -31.27 -6.41
CA VAL A 49 6.94 -30.24 -7.43
C VAL A 49 7.47 -30.92 -8.69
N TYR A 50 6.64 -30.94 -9.73
CA TYR A 50 6.97 -31.51 -11.04
C TYR A 50 7.57 -30.43 -11.96
N VAL A 51 8.36 -30.86 -12.95
CA VAL A 51 8.93 -29.95 -13.97
C VAL A 51 7.82 -29.26 -14.77
N SER A 52 6.74 -29.94 -15.06
CA SER A 52 5.54 -29.35 -15.70
C SER A 52 4.92 -28.21 -14.88
N THR A 53 4.85 -28.37 -13.55
CA THR A 53 4.34 -27.32 -12.65
C THR A 53 5.30 -26.14 -12.54
N VAL A 54 6.62 -26.37 -12.64
CA VAL A 54 7.64 -25.30 -12.63
C VAL A 54 7.58 -24.44 -13.88
N SER A 55 7.11 -25.00 -15.00
CA SER A 55 7.04 -24.32 -16.31
C SER A 55 8.33 -23.57 -16.65
N PRO A 56 9.46 -24.27 -16.92
CA PRO A 56 10.77 -23.65 -17.10
C PRO A 56 10.80 -22.57 -18.19
N GLU A 57 10.09 -22.80 -19.29
CA GLU A 57 10.01 -21.83 -20.40
C GLU A 57 9.31 -20.54 -19.99
N MET A 58 8.23 -20.61 -19.22
CA MET A 58 7.53 -19.44 -18.70
C MET A 58 8.45 -18.65 -17.79
N ARG A 59 9.21 -19.32 -16.91
CA ARG A 59 10.18 -18.66 -16.03
C ARG A 59 11.33 -18.02 -16.81
N ALA A 60 11.78 -18.66 -17.89
CA ALA A 60 12.79 -18.08 -18.77
C ALA A 60 12.27 -16.81 -19.46
N ARG A 61 11.01 -16.79 -19.93
CA ARG A 61 10.36 -15.59 -20.50
C ARG A 61 10.23 -14.46 -19.46
N VAL A 62 9.79 -14.77 -18.25
CA VAL A 62 9.71 -13.78 -17.16
C VAL A 62 11.09 -13.20 -16.84
N ALA A 63 12.11 -14.04 -16.79
CA ALA A 63 13.47 -13.59 -16.56
C ALA A 63 14.00 -12.71 -17.72
N ALA A 64 13.72 -13.06 -18.97
CA ALA A 64 14.06 -12.23 -20.13
C ALA A 64 13.34 -10.87 -20.09
N ASN A 65 12.04 -10.85 -19.78
CA ASN A 65 11.30 -9.60 -19.60
C ASN A 65 11.88 -8.76 -18.46
N THR A 66 12.33 -9.40 -17.37
CA THR A 66 13.00 -8.70 -16.28
C THR A 66 14.29 -8.04 -16.77
N LEU A 67 15.11 -8.72 -17.57
CA LEU A 67 16.30 -8.11 -18.18
C LEU A 67 15.94 -6.88 -19.03
N HIS A 68 14.92 -6.99 -19.87
CA HIS A 68 14.45 -5.86 -20.69
C HIS A 68 13.97 -4.67 -19.82
N ASN A 69 13.27 -4.94 -18.72
CA ASN A 69 12.82 -3.90 -17.78
C ASN A 69 13.96 -3.15 -17.09
N TYR A 70 15.15 -3.75 -17.04
CA TYR A 70 16.37 -3.15 -16.50
C TYR A 70 17.36 -2.70 -17.58
N GLY A 71 16.90 -2.53 -18.83
CA GLY A 71 17.69 -1.92 -19.91
C GLY A 71 18.58 -2.89 -20.68
N PHE A 72 18.49 -4.18 -20.46
CA PHE A 72 19.18 -5.20 -21.24
C PHE A 72 18.29 -5.70 -22.40
N PHE A 73 18.02 -4.82 -23.38
CA PHE A 73 17.06 -5.12 -24.46
C PHE A 73 17.46 -6.28 -25.37
N SER A 74 18.74 -6.64 -25.42
CA SER A 74 19.22 -7.84 -26.13
C SER A 74 19.27 -9.07 -25.22
N GLY A 75 18.80 -8.94 -23.97
CA GLY A 75 18.83 -10.01 -22.97
C GLY A 75 18.02 -11.22 -23.40
N ARG A 76 18.59 -12.40 -23.24
CA ARG A 76 17.95 -13.69 -23.56
C ARG A 76 18.15 -14.66 -22.42
N VAL A 77 17.11 -15.43 -22.15
CA VAL A 77 17.16 -16.50 -21.15
C VAL A 77 16.59 -17.77 -21.78
N ASN A 78 17.40 -18.83 -21.78
CA ASN A 78 17.00 -20.13 -22.24
C ASN A 78 16.87 -21.08 -21.05
N SER A 79 15.92 -22.00 -21.11
CA SER A 79 15.76 -23.06 -20.12
C SER A 79 16.00 -24.41 -20.77
N GLU A 80 16.68 -25.29 -20.06
CA GLU A 80 16.94 -26.65 -20.49
C GLU A 80 16.64 -27.62 -19.35
N VAL A 81 15.92 -28.69 -19.66
CA VAL A 81 15.64 -29.77 -18.69
C VAL A 81 16.75 -30.83 -18.84
N LEU A 82 17.59 -30.92 -17.83
CA LEU A 82 18.69 -31.87 -17.80
C LEU A 82 18.23 -33.20 -17.19
N PRO A 83 18.30 -34.31 -17.93
CA PRO A 83 18.01 -35.65 -17.41
C PRO A 83 19.01 -36.01 -16.31
N GLN A 84 18.57 -36.82 -15.36
CA GLN A 84 19.41 -37.33 -14.28
C GLN A 84 19.53 -38.86 -14.39
N ARG A 85 20.51 -39.45 -13.66
CA ARG A 85 20.68 -40.90 -13.59
C ARG A 85 19.39 -41.61 -13.17
N ASN A 86 18.58 -41.00 -12.33
CA ASN A 86 17.23 -41.47 -12.02
C ASN A 86 16.23 -40.81 -12.97
N PRO A 87 15.50 -41.57 -13.85
CA PRO A 87 14.58 -41.03 -14.85
C PRO A 87 13.37 -40.32 -14.24
N ARG A 88 13.08 -40.51 -12.93
CA ARG A 88 12.03 -39.80 -12.21
C ARG A 88 12.48 -38.47 -11.68
N LYS A 89 13.74 -38.05 -11.87
CA LYS A 89 14.33 -36.80 -11.44
C LYS A 89 14.85 -36.03 -12.64
N ALA A 90 14.62 -34.72 -12.62
CA ALA A 90 15.19 -33.81 -13.60
C ALA A 90 15.78 -32.57 -12.90
N LYS A 91 16.73 -31.92 -13.53
CA LYS A 91 17.22 -30.59 -13.17
C LYS A 91 16.82 -29.63 -14.27
N VAL A 92 16.56 -28.38 -13.91
CA VAL A 92 16.36 -27.31 -14.88
C VAL A 92 17.58 -26.40 -14.82
N ALA A 93 18.21 -26.19 -15.95
CA ALA A 93 19.27 -25.21 -16.14
C ALA A 93 18.71 -23.99 -16.84
N TYR A 94 19.15 -22.80 -16.42
CA TYR A 94 18.85 -21.54 -17.09
C TYR A 94 20.16 -20.91 -17.54
N SER A 95 20.29 -20.66 -18.83
CA SER A 95 21.41 -19.90 -19.39
C SER A 95 20.93 -18.48 -19.67
N VAL A 96 21.65 -17.51 -19.12
CA VAL A 96 21.31 -16.08 -19.20
C VAL A 96 22.40 -15.36 -20.00
N TYR A 97 21.99 -14.68 -21.06
CA TYR A 97 22.81 -13.73 -21.79
C TYR A 97 22.20 -12.35 -21.60
N ALA A 98 22.86 -11.47 -20.85
CA ALA A 98 22.31 -10.15 -20.54
C ALA A 98 22.44 -9.16 -21.71
N GLY A 99 23.52 -9.23 -22.48
CA GLY A 99 23.83 -8.24 -23.51
C GLY A 99 24.27 -6.89 -22.92
N PRO A 100 24.37 -5.82 -23.74
CA PRO A 100 24.77 -4.50 -23.29
C PRO A 100 23.64 -3.81 -22.50
N LEU A 101 24.04 -3.09 -21.45
CA LEU A 101 23.13 -2.23 -20.67
C LEU A 101 22.88 -0.92 -21.41
N HIS A 102 21.63 -0.55 -21.62
CA HIS A 102 21.25 0.74 -22.18
C HIS A 102 21.09 1.80 -21.09
N ARG A 103 21.54 3.02 -21.38
CA ARG A 103 21.50 4.18 -20.50
C ARG A 103 20.70 5.30 -21.09
N LEU A 104 20.13 6.16 -20.25
CA LEU A 104 19.39 7.34 -20.69
C LEU A 104 20.37 8.38 -21.26
N ASP A 105 20.14 8.82 -22.52
CA ASP A 105 20.92 9.88 -23.19
C ASP A 105 20.26 11.26 -22.99
N SER A 106 18.96 11.33 -23.24
CA SER A 106 18.18 12.56 -23.07
C SER A 106 16.78 12.26 -22.55
N ILE A 107 16.22 13.19 -21.79
CA ILE A 107 14.89 13.11 -21.25
C ILE A 107 14.18 14.45 -21.53
N ALA A 108 13.14 14.40 -22.35
CA ALA A 108 12.37 15.57 -22.73
C ALA A 108 10.93 15.45 -22.26
N TYR A 109 10.43 16.47 -21.55
CA TYR A 109 9.02 16.59 -21.15
C TYR A 109 8.30 17.43 -22.21
N LEU A 110 7.29 16.87 -22.87
CA LEU A 110 6.66 17.46 -24.03
C LEU A 110 5.13 17.47 -23.89
N ASN A 111 4.49 18.47 -24.50
CA ASN A 111 3.04 18.55 -24.64
C ASN A 111 2.25 18.63 -23.31
N PHE A 112 2.89 19.07 -22.25
CA PHE A 112 2.17 19.41 -21.01
C PHE A 112 1.52 20.80 -21.15
N PRO A 113 0.32 21.03 -20.55
CA PRO A 113 -0.25 22.37 -20.45
C PRO A 113 0.72 23.36 -19.79
N ALA A 114 0.67 24.64 -20.15
CA ALA A 114 1.65 25.64 -19.73
C ALA A 114 1.88 25.68 -18.19
N ARG A 115 0.81 25.59 -17.38
CA ARG A 115 0.93 25.54 -15.92
C ARG A 115 1.61 24.26 -15.45
N ALA A 116 1.23 23.09 -15.99
CA ALA A 116 1.84 21.82 -15.65
C ALA A 116 3.32 21.76 -16.06
N ASP A 117 3.67 22.31 -17.24
CA ASP A 117 5.05 22.43 -17.71
C ASP A 117 5.89 23.34 -16.78
N SER A 118 5.32 24.46 -16.32
CA SER A 118 5.97 25.32 -15.34
C SER A 118 6.28 24.60 -14.02
N LEU A 119 5.35 23.76 -13.51
CA LEU A 119 5.56 22.94 -12.31
C LEU A 119 6.68 21.91 -12.50
N LEU A 120 6.71 21.25 -13.67
CA LEU A 120 7.75 20.28 -14.02
C LEU A 120 9.14 20.93 -14.09
N ARG A 121 9.23 22.14 -14.66
CA ARG A 121 10.49 22.91 -14.72
C ARG A 121 10.93 23.39 -13.34
N ALA A 122 10.00 23.90 -12.54
CA ALA A 122 10.31 24.35 -11.16
C ALA A 122 10.84 23.21 -10.26
N THR A 123 10.47 21.97 -10.57
CA THR A 123 10.89 20.75 -9.83
C THR A 123 11.91 19.90 -10.59
N GLU A 124 12.62 20.48 -11.56
CA GLU A 124 13.60 19.75 -12.39
C GLU A 124 14.67 19.03 -11.55
N GLY A 125 15.16 19.68 -10.49
CA GLY A 125 16.15 19.08 -9.59
C GLY A 125 15.67 17.84 -8.82
N GLN A 126 14.34 17.65 -8.74
CA GLN A 126 13.71 16.50 -8.06
C GLN A 126 13.42 15.32 -9.00
N ARG A 127 13.78 15.41 -10.28
CA ARG A 127 13.59 14.33 -11.25
C ARG A 127 14.32 13.08 -10.81
N LEU A 128 13.65 11.94 -10.92
CA LEU A 128 14.22 10.63 -10.62
C LEU A 128 14.98 10.03 -11.81
N LEU A 129 14.75 10.58 -13.02
CA LEU A 129 15.42 10.17 -14.25
C LEU A 129 16.50 11.19 -14.60
N ARG A 130 17.74 10.71 -14.75
CA ARG A 130 18.90 11.57 -15.10
C ARG A 130 19.63 11.01 -16.31
N LYS A 131 20.25 11.91 -17.09
CA LYS A 131 21.13 11.51 -18.18
C LYS A 131 22.28 10.66 -17.63
N GLY A 132 22.54 9.53 -18.28
CA GLY A 132 23.56 8.56 -17.89
C GLY A 132 23.08 7.43 -16.97
N ASP A 133 21.87 7.56 -16.36
CA ASP A 133 21.30 6.49 -15.55
C ASP A 133 21.00 5.25 -16.41
N ALA A 134 21.09 4.08 -15.81
CA ALA A 134 20.61 2.85 -16.43
C ALA A 134 19.11 2.94 -16.71
N PHE A 135 18.69 2.49 -17.89
CA PHE A 135 17.26 2.37 -18.17
C PHE A 135 16.61 1.39 -17.19
N SER A 136 15.51 1.81 -16.57
CA SER A 136 14.76 0.97 -15.63
C SER A 136 13.28 1.35 -15.67
N VAL A 137 12.42 0.37 -15.96
CA VAL A 137 10.97 0.56 -15.93
C VAL A 137 10.49 0.93 -14.53
N VAL A 138 11.14 0.44 -13.48
CA VAL A 138 10.83 0.83 -12.09
C VAL A 138 11.06 2.32 -11.87
N ASN A 139 12.18 2.87 -12.36
CA ASN A 139 12.47 4.29 -12.25
C ASN A 139 11.48 5.14 -13.08
N LEU A 140 11.06 4.64 -14.26
CA LEU A 140 10.01 5.29 -15.05
C LEU A 140 8.69 5.35 -14.29
N SER A 141 8.28 4.24 -13.65
CA SER A 141 7.08 4.20 -12.84
C SER A 141 7.14 5.13 -11.63
N ASN A 142 8.30 5.17 -10.95
CA ASN A 142 8.52 6.09 -9.82
C ASN A 142 8.42 7.56 -10.28
N GLU A 143 8.96 7.89 -11.44
CA GLU A 143 8.82 9.24 -12.00
C GLU A 143 7.38 9.59 -12.37
N GLN A 144 6.59 8.64 -12.89
CA GLN A 144 5.15 8.82 -13.10
C GLN A 144 4.43 9.15 -11.78
N THR A 145 4.74 8.41 -10.73
CA THR A 145 4.18 8.65 -9.39
C THR A 145 4.62 10.02 -8.84
N ARG A 146 5.88 10.44 -9.07
CA ARG A 146 6.35 11.78 -8.70
C ARG A 146 5.56 12.86 -9.42
N ILE A 147 5.32 12.71 -10.73
CA ILE A 147 4.54 13.66 -11.53
C ILE A 147 3.08 13.70 -11.05
N GLU A 148 2.47 12.54 -10.77
CA GLU A 148 1.13 12.46 -10.19
C GLU A 148 1.05 13.25 -8.89
N ASN A 149 1.95 12.99 -7.95
CA ASN A 149 1.97 13.66 -6.65
C ASN A 149 2.19 15.17 -6.81
N LEU A 150 3.12 15.59 -7.69
CA LEU A 150 3.35 17.00 -7.99
C LEU A 150 2.07 17.68 -8.51
N PHE A 151 1.38 17.06 -9.44
CA PHE A 151 0.18 17.65 -10.03
C PHE A 151 -0.98 17.64 -9.02
N ARG A 152 -1.19 16.55 -8.29
CA ARG A 152 -2.22 16.49 -7.26
C ARG A 152 -1.97 17.47 -6.11
N GLU A 153 -0.73 17.76 -5.79
CA GLU A 153 -0.38 18.81 -4.81
C GLU A 153 -0.70 20.22 -5.34
N ASN A 154 -0.83 20.38 -6.65
CA ASN A 154 -1.09 21.66 -7.30
C ASN A 154 -2.47 21.71 -7.99
N GLY A 155 -3.47 21.02 -7.43
CA GLY A 155 -4.86 21.15 -7.84
C GLY A 155 -5.37 20.14 -8.87
N TYR A 156 -4.53 19.35 -9.50
CA TYR A 156 -4.98 18.37 -10.51
C TYR A 156 -5.49 17.09 -9.84
N TYR A 157 -6.62 17.16 -9.16
CA TYR A 157 -7.19 16.08 -8.35
C TYR A 157 -7.30 14.74 -9.08
N TYR A 158 -7.82 14.75 -10.32
CA TYR A 158 -8.04 13.54 -11.12
C TYR A 158 -6.80 13.06 -11.87
N TYR A 159 -5.66 13.73 -11.75
CA TYR A 159 -4.45 13.27 -12.40
C TYR A 159 -3.93 11.99 -11.71
N SER A 160 -3.52 11.04 -12.53
CA SER A 160 -2.96 9.76 -12.07
C SER A 160 -1.73 9.42 -12.92
N ALA A 161 -0.84 8.60 -12.38
CA ALA A 161 0.37 8.11 -13.05
C ALA A 161 0.08 7.54 -14.46
N ALA A 162 -1.08 6.89 -14.63
CA ALA A 162 -1.50 6.32 -15.91
C ALA A 162 -1.69 7.37 -17.04
N TYR A 163 -1.86 8.63 -16.70
CA TYR A 163 -1.95 9.72 -17.68
C TYR A 163 -0.60 10.28 -18.13
N THR A 164 0.51 9.75 -17.63
CA THR A 164 1.87 10.03 -18.11
C THR A 164 2.37 8.89 -18.97
N THR A 165 2.78 9.17 -20.20
CA THR A 165 3.29 8.17 -21.14
C THR A 165 4.77 8.39 -21.44
N TYR A 166 5.46 7.31 -21.79
CA TYR A 166 6.84 7.33 -22.23
C TYR A 166 6.95 6.85 -23.67
N ARG A 167 7.78 7.54 -24.45
CA ARG A 167 8.26 7.07 -25.75
C ARG A 167 9.78 6.98 -25.68
N ALA A 168 10.29 5.77 -25.85
CA ALA A 168 11.73 5.49 -25.83
C ALA A 168 12.22 5.26 -27.26
N ASP A 169 13.27 5.97 -27.66
CA ASP A 169 13.97 5.78 -28.93
C ASP A 169 15.36 5.21 -28.62
N THR A 170 15.64 4.04 -29.18
CA THR A 170 16.90 3.32 -29.02
C THR A 170 17.72 3.27 -30.30
N LEU A 171 17.22 3.86 -31.40
CA LEU A 171 17.82 3.75 -32.73
C LEU A 171 18.89 4.82 -32.99
N MET A 172 18.75 5.99 -32.38
CA MET A 172 19.62 7.14 -32.66
C MET A 172 21.07 6.91 -32.21
N ARG A 173 21.28 6.20 -31.09
CA ARG A 173 22.62 5.94 -30.55
C ARG A 173 22.68 4.56 -29.90
N PRO A 174 23.51 3.63 -30.39
CA PRO A 174 23.65 2.30 -29.80
C PRO A 174 24.00 2.34 -28.30
N GLY A 175 23.32 1.56 -27.49
CA GLY A 175 23.52 1.52 -26.03
C GLY A 175 22.91 2.66 -25.24
N PHE A 176 22.18 3.58 -25.91
CA PHE A 176 21.52 4.71 -25.27
C PHE A 176 20.04 4.79 -25.64
N VAL A 177 19.26 5.40 -24.75
CA VAL A 177 17.81 5.61 -24.88
C VAL A 177 17.51 7.10 -24.79
N GLN A 178 16.87 7.65 -25.81
CA GLN A 178 16.24 8.97 -25.74
C GLN A 178 14.80 8.81 -25.27
N LEU A 179 14.47 9.46 -24.16
CA LEU A 179 13.17 9.33 -23.51
C LEU A 179 12.34 10.60 -23.68
N ARG A 180 11.12 10.45 -24.20
CA ARG A 180 10.13 11.52 -24.27
C ARG A 180 9.01 11.20 -23.30
N VAL A 181 8.75 12.12 -22.37
CA VAL A 181 7.70 12.05 -21.36
C VAL A 181 6.59 12.97 -21.80
N ALA A 182 5.38 12.46 -21.95
CA ALA A 182 4.26 13.25 -22.42
C ALA A 182 2.96 12.80 -21.72
N PRO A 183 1.99 13.70 -21.55
CA PRO A 183 0.68 13.31 -21.08
C PRO A 183 -0.06 12.49 -22.14
N LEU A 184 -0.88 11.54 -21.72
CA LEU A 184 -1.75 10.77 -22.60
C LEU A 184 -2.68 11.71 -23.39
N ALA A 185 -2.81 11.49 -24.71
CA ALA A 185 -3.61 12.36 -25.58
C ALA A 185 -5.11 12.33 -25.22
N ASP A 186 -5.66 11.12 -25.01
CA ASP A 186 -7.09 10.89 -24.80
C ASP A 186 -7.48 10.92 -23.31
N ARG A 187 -6.86 11.82 -22.53
CA ARG A 187 -7.26 11.99 -21.13
C ARG A 187 -8.56 12.80 -21.01
N PRO A 188 -9.46 12.45 -20.09
CA PRO A 188 -10.70 13.19 -19.84
C PRO A 188 -10.44 14.66 -19.52
N GLU A 189 -11.38 15.55 -19.84
CA GLU A 189 -11.23 16.99 -19.59
C GLU A 189 -11.00 17.31 -18.11
N ARG A 190 -11.71 16.63 -17.21
CA ARG A 190 -11.54 16.76 -15.75
C ARG A 190 -10.11 16.52 -15.23
N VAL A 191 -9.25 15.88 -16.03
CA VAL A 191 -7.83 15.65 -15.68
C VAL A 191 -6.93 16.81 -16.10
N ARG A 192 -7.42 17.68 -17.01
CA ARG A 192 -6.61 18.72 -17.66
C ARG A 192 -6.54 20.03 -16.90
N HIS A 193 -7.49 20.26 -15.96
CA HIS A 193 -7.57 21.52 -15.21
C HIS A 193 -7.39 21.31 -13.72
N GLN A 194 -7.17 22.42 -13.02
CA GLN A 194 -7.02 22.45 -11.58
C GLN A 194 -8.39 22.54 -10.92
N TRP A 195 -8.53 21.93 -9.73
CA TRP A 195 -9.74 21.87 -8.94
C TRP A 195 -9.60 22.70 -7.67
N HIS A 196 -10.64 23.45 -7.34
CA HIS A 196 -10.77 24.23 -6.12
C HIS A 196 -11.68 23.53 -5.12
N MET A 197 -11.47 23.83 -3.84
CA MET A 197 -12.29 23.25 -2.78
C MET A 197 -13.59 24.02 -2.60
N GLY A 198 -14.70 23.31 -2.59
CA GLY A 198 -16.05 23.83 -2.39
C GLY A 198 -16.50 23.73 -0.94
N HIS A 199 -17.72 23.24 -0.75
CA HIS A 199 -18.33 23.03 0.56
C HIS A 199 -17.89 21.71 1.20
N THR A 200 -17.89 21.65 2.54
CA THR A 200 -17.53 20.44 3.27
C THR A 200 -18.74 19.88 4.00
N TYR A 201 -19.11 18.65 3.67
CA TYR A 201 -20.21 17.91 4.29
C TYR A 201 -19.64 16.84 5.21
N ILE A 202 -20.04 16.88 6.47
CA ILE A 202 -19.57 15.95 7.51
C ILE A 202 -20.74 15.15 8.03
N SER A 203 -20.70 13.85 7.84
CA SER A 203 -21.71 12.89 8.31
C SER A 203 -21.15 12.08 9.47
N MET A 204 -21.81 12.14 10.62
CA MET A 204 -21.40 11.47 11.86
C MET A 204 -22.45 10.46 12.29
N ARG A 205 -22.18 9.17 12.13
CA ARG A 205 -23.03 8.07 12.58
C ARG A 205 -22.49 7.48 13.88
N ARG A 206 -23.38 7.06 14.77
CA ARG A 206 -22.99 6.32 15.98
C ARG A 206 -22.83 4.84 15.71
N ALA A 207 -23.64 4.31 14.80
CA ALA A 207 -23.52 2.97 14.24
C ALA A 207 -23.63 3.05 12.72
N ASP A 208 -23.17 2.04 12.01
CA ASP A 208 -23.06 2.03 10.55
C ASP A 208 -24.41 2.23 9.84
N LEU A 209 -25.47 1.66 10.39
CA LEU A 209 -26.83 1.74 9.83
C LEU A 209 -27.68 2.91 10.37
N ASP A 210 -27.11 3.79 11.19
CA ASP A 210 -27.84 4.92 11.73
C ASP A 210 -28.27 5.90 10.63
N GLN A 211 -29.55 6.33 10.70
CA GLN A 211 -30.03 7.39 9.84
C GLN A 211 -29.58 8.75 10.39
N LEU A 212 -29.21 9.65 9.48
CA LEU A 212 -28.86 11.03 9.81
C LEU A 212 -30.13 11.86 9.89
N ASP A 213 -30.63 12.10 11.10
CA ASP A 213 -31.90 12.78 11.39
C ASP A 213 -31.72 14.27 11.72
N GLN A 214 -30.51 14.72 11.95
CA GLN A 214 -30.16 16.09 12.28
C GLN A 214 -29.19 16.68 11.25
N SER A 215 -29.40 17.94 10.87
CA SER A 215 -28.51 18.70 10.00
C SER A 215 -28.29 20.12 10.52
N VAL A 216 -27.04 20.55 10.58
CA VAL A 216 -26.65 21.92 10.94
C VAL A 216 -25.84 22.50 9.82
N GLN A 217 -26.40 23.46 9.11
CA GLN A 217 -25.74 24.12 7.97
C GLN A 217 -25.00 25.37 8.44
N GLY A 218 -23.70 25.44 8.07
CA GLY A 218 -22.86 26.61 8.22
C GLY A 218 -22.38 27.15 6.86
N ARG A 219 -21.58 28.19 6.88
CA ARG A 219 -21.09 28.87 5.67
C ARG A 219 -20.18 27.98 4.80
N THR A 220 -19.34 27.17 5.44
CA THR A 220 -18.32 26.32 4.78
C THR A 220 -18.49 24.86 5.11
N PHE A 221 -19.20 24.52 6.18
CA PHE A 221 -19.43 23.17 6.67
C PHE A 221 -20.91 22.91 6.87
N THR A 222 -21.33 21.71 6.51
CA THR A 222 -22.64 21.16 6.89
C THR A 222 -22.40 19.89 7.70
N PHE A 223 -23.00 19.83 8.90
CA PHE A 223 -22.88 18.71 9.82
C PHE A 223 -24.17 17.91 9.83
N ASN A 224 -24.11 16.66 9.38
CA ASN A 224 -25.20 15.71 9.45
C ASN A 224 -24.89 14.66 10.52
N TYR A 225 -25.80 14.39 11.45
CA TYR A 225 -25.52 13.46 12.53
C TYR A 225 -26.79 12.73 13.00
N SER A 226 -26.60 11.59 13.67
CA SER A 226 -27.65 10.82 14.30
C SER A 226 -27.78 11.17 15.78
N GLY A 227 -29.05 11.28 16.25
CA GLY A 227 -29.42 11.50 17.65
C GLY A 227 -29.48 12.96 18.11
N LYS A 228 -29.82 13.17 19.39
CA LYS A 228 -30.16 14.50 19.93
C LYS A 228 -29.01 15.50 20.01
N LYS A 229 -27.76 15.04 20.03
CA LYS A 229 -26.57 15.91 20.18
C LYS A 229 -25.48 15.45 19.21
N MET A 230 -24.83 16.43 18.56
CA MET A 230 -23.68 16.19 17.67
C MET A 230 -22.59 15.41 18.44
N PRO A 231 -22.09 14.29 17.90
CA PRO A 231 -21.09 13.46 18.56
C PRO A 231 -19.77 14.19 18.84
N LEU A 232 -19.33 15.04 17.93
CA LEU A 232 -18.12 15.86 18.06
C LEU A 232 -18.45 17.33 17.83
N ARG A 233 -17.80 18.22 18.56
CA ARG A 233 -18.02 19.69 18.47
C ARG A 233 -17.46 20.24 17.16
N ALA A 234 -18.12 21.23 16.57
CA ALA A 234 -17.71 21.89 15.34
C ALA A 234 -16.25 22.42 15.34
N PRO A 235 -15.72 23.04 16.42
CA PRO A 235 -14.33 23.51 16.46
C PRO A 235 -13.27 22.41 16.26
N MET A 236 -13.59 21.15 16.58
CA MET A 236 -12.73 20.03 16.32
C MET A 236 -12.56 19.80 14.80
N TRP A 237 -13.67 19.82 14.07
CA TRP A 237 -13.70 19.66 12.62
C TRP A 237 -12.94 20.79 11.90
N PHE A 238 -13.08 22.05 12.35
CA PHE A 238 -12.35 23.18 11.79
C PHE A 238 -10.83 23.06 11.95
N ARG A 239 -10.36 22.32 12.96
CA ARG A 239 -8.92 22.04 13.18
C ARG A 239 -8.46 20.78 12.46
N ALA A 240 -9.34 19.78 12.30
CA ALA A 240 -9.01 18.53 11.66
C ALA A 240 -8.96 18.66 10.13
N VAL A 241 -9.94 19.33 9.52
CA VAL A 241 -10.02 19.53 8.08
C VAL A 241 -9.03 20.61 7.66
N SER A 242 -8.05 20.24 6.86
CA SER A 242 -7.01 21.15 6.38
C SER A 242 -7.43 21.97 5.16
N HIS A 243 -8.32 21.43 4.33
CA HIS A 243 -8.86 22.13 3.16
C HIS A 243 -9.71 23.34 3.52
N ARG A 244 -9.61 24.40 2.71
CA ARG A 244 -10.42 25.61 2.85
C ARG A 244 -11.16 25.91 1.56
N LYS A 245 -12.39 26.36 1.69
CA LYS A 245 -13.24 26.74 0.56
C LYS A 245 -12.56 27.82 -0.31
N GLY A 246 -12.51 27.61 -1.61
CA GLY A 246 -11.92 28.51 -2.61
C GLY A 246 -10.42 28.30 -2.84
N GLU A 247 -9.71 27.53 -2.00
CA GLU A 247 -8.31 27.18 -2.24
C GLU A 247 -8.21 26.02 -3.25
N LEU A 248 -7.06 25.89 -3.89
CA LEU A 248 -6.76 24.74 -4.73
C LEU A 248 -6.73 23.45 -3.90
N PHE A 249 -7.20 22.37 -4.48
CA PHE A 249 -7.00 21.04 -3.91
C PHE A 249 -5.50 20.76 -3.73
N ARG A 250 -5.14 20.18 -2.58
CA ARG A 250 -3.79 19.71 -2.28
C ARG A 250 -3.84 18.31 -1.71
N LEU A 251 -3.00 17.44 -2.24
CA LEU A 251 -2.89 16.07 -1.75
C LEU A 251 -2.42 16.02 -0.29
N SER A 252 -1.49 16.89 0.08
CA SER A 252 -0.99 17.02 1.46
C SER A 252 -2.09 17.38 2.45
N ASP A 253 -3.01 18.26 2.09
CA ASP A 253 -4.15 18.63 2.94
C ASP A 253 -5.12 17.48 3.13
N SER A 254 -5.34 16.67 2.08
CA SER A 254 -6.14 15.43 2.16
C SER A 254 -5.53 14.43 3.14
N ASN A 255 -4.23 14.16 2.99
CA ASN A 255 -3.49 13.24 3.86
C ASN A 255 -3.48 13.75 5.31
N THR A 256 -3.19 15.03 5.51
CA THR A 256 -3.19 15.66 6.84
C THR A 256 -4.57 15.59 7.51
N THR A 257 -5.65 15.76 6.74
CA THR A 257 -7.02 15.62 7.25
C THR A 257 -7.27 14.20 7.73
N LEU A 258 -6.92 13.19 6.91
CA LEU A 258 -7.07 11.78 7.28
C LEU A 258 -6.22 11.40 8.50
N GLU A 259 -4.96 11.85 8.55
CA GLU A 259 -4.06 11.62 9.68
C GLU A 259 -4.61 12.21 10.98
N LYS A 260 -5.07 13.46 10.95
CA LYS A 260 -5.65 14.12 12.13
C LYS A 260 -6.92 13.42 12.61
N LEU A 261 -7.82 13.03 11.69
CA LEU A 261 -9.03 12.31 12.03
C LEU A 261 -8.72 10.92 12.59
N GLY A 262 -7.80 10.17 11.96
CA GLY A 262 -7.35 8.87 12.42
C GLY A 262 -6.66 8.92 13.79
N ALA A 263 -5.81 9.91 14.02
CA ALA A 263 -5.09 10.09 15.27
C ALA A 263 -6.00 10.35 16.49
N MET A 264 -7.22 10.85 16.27
CA MET A 264 -8.20 11.02 17.36
C MET A 264 -8.65 9.69 17.97
N GLY A 265 -8.60 8.59 17.22
CA GLY A 265 -8.99 7.25 17.71
C GLY A 265 -10.44 7.15 18.21
N VAL A 266 -11.33 8.01 17.70
CA VAL A 266 -12.75 8.06 18.08
C VAL A 266 -13.67 7.50 17.01
N PHE A 267 -13.13 7.18 15.85
CA PHE A 267 -13.83 6.64 14.71
C PHE A 267 -13.44 5.19 14.46
N SER A 268 -14.42 4.35 14.17
CA SER A 268 -14.20 3.00 13.64
C SER A 268 -14.00 3.00 12.12
N GLN A 269 -14.63 3.98 11.45
CA GLN A 269 -14.53 4.16 10.00
C GLN A 269 -14.49 5.65 9.66
N ILE A 270 -13.68 6.00 8.68
CA ILE A 270 -13.55 7.34 8.10
C ILE A 270 -13.50 7.20 6.59
N ASP A 271 -14.46 7.75 5.89
CA ASP A 271 -14.50 7.81 4.44
C ASP A 271 -14.42 9.27 4.01
N VAL A 272 -13.50 9.58 3.11
CA VAL A 272 -13.30 10.93 2.57
C VAL A 272 -13.43 10.88 1.05
N ASN A 273 -14.44 11.57 0.53
CA ASN A 273 -14.75 11.60 -0.89
C ASN A 273 -14.82 13.05 -1.37
N TYR A 274 -14.29 13.29 -2.56
CA TYR A 274 -14.35 14.56 -3.26
C TYR A 274 -15.27 14.40 -4.46
N VAL A 275 -16.30 15.23 -4.53
CA VAL A 275 -17.32 15.13 -5.58
C VAL A 275 -17.42 16.48 -6.28
N PRO A 276 -17.41 16.53 -7.63
CA PRO A 276 -17.65 17.76 -8.36
C PRO A 276 -18.98 18.39 -7.94
N GLN A 277 -19.00 19.71 -7.79
CA GLN A 277 -20.18 20.45 -7.35
C GLN A 277 -21.32 20.34 -8.36
N ASP A 278 -20.98 20.22 -9.63
CA ASP A 278 -21.93 19.94 -10.70
C ASP A 278 -21.33 18.94 -11.72
N THR A 279 -22.15 18.49 -12.66
CA THR A 279 -21.78 17.49 -13.68
C THR A 279 -21.34 18.14 -15.00
N THR A 280 -21.22 19.47 -15.06
CA THR A 280 -20.78 20.17 -16.28
C THR A 280 -19.28 20.00 -16.51
N GLU A 281 -18.86 20.02 -17.78
CA GLU A 281 -17.43 19.92 -18.13
C GLU A 281 -16.60 21.11 -17.63
N ASN A 282 -17.25 22.25 -17.36
CA ASN A 282 -16.60 23.46 -16.84
C ASN A 282 -16.53 23.51 -15.32
N CYS A 283 -17.03 22.49 -14.61
CA CYS A 283 -16.93 22.41 -13.17
C CYS A 283 -15.46 22.29 -12.74
N ASP A 284 -15.00 23.21 -11.93
CA ASP A 284 -13.66 23.25 -11.35
C ASP A 284 -13.65 23.16 -9.82
N THR A 285 -14.80 22.90 -9.22
CA THR A 285 -15.00 22.93 -7.77
C THR A 285 -15.39 21.55 -7.24
N LEU A 286 -14.67 21.09 -6.20
CA LEU A 286 -14.89 19.82 -5.49
C LEU A 286 -15.48 20.06 -4.13
N ASP A 287 -16.64 19.51 -3.86
CA ASP A 287 -17.20 19.42 -2.51
C ASP A 287 -16.60 18.23 -1.77
N LEU A 288 -16.27 18.44 -0.51
CA LEU A 288 -15.66 17.44 0.37
C LEU A 288 -16.73 16.75 1.21
N TYR A 289 -16.83 15.45 1.08
CA TYR A 289 -17.74 14.60 1.88
C TYR A 289 -16.91 13.73 2.82
N ILE A 290 -17.06 13.95 4.12
CA ILE A 290 -16.44 13.14 5.17
C ILE A 290 -17.55 12.37 5.88
N SER A 291 -17.54 11.05 5.72
CA SER A 291 -18.48 10.15 6.42
C SER A 291 -17.73 9.40 7.51
N THR A 292 -18.23 9.46 8.72
CA THR A 292 -17.60 8.83 9.88
C THR A 292 -18.59 7.99 10.67
N VAL A 293 -18.08 6.86 11.19
CA VAL A 293 -18.78 6.03 12.17
C VAL A 293 -17.98 6.09 13.47
N MET A 294 -18.69 6.40 14.56
CA MET A 294 -18.05 6.48 15.88
C MET A 294 -17.64 5.10 16.39
N ASP A 295 -16.47 5.01 17.00
CA ASP A 295 -16.02 3.81 17.70
C ASP A 295 -16.66 3.70 19.10
N LYS A 296 -16.46 2.56 19.75
CA LYS A 296 -16.90 2.33 21.13
C LYS A 296 -16.33 3.39 22.06
N LEU A 297 -17.22 4.01 22.84
CA LEU A 297 -16.83 5.10 23.74
C LEU A 297 -16.06 4.64 24.97
N PHE A 298 -16.29 3.42 25.43
CA PHE A 298 -15.67 2.85 26.62
C PHE A 298 -14.80 1.67 26.26
N ASP A 299 -13.66 1.62 26.93
CA ASP A 299 -12.69 0.54 26.82
C ASP A 299 -12.23 0.17 28.24
N SER A 300 -12.13 -1.11 28.53
CA SER A 300 -11.62 -1.62 29.81
C SER A 300 -10.54 -2.65 29.57
N SER A 301 -9.49 -2.58 30.36
CA SER A 301 -8.37 -3.52 30.31
C SER A 301 -8.10 -4.13 31.68
N PHE A 302 -7.88 -5.43 31.72
CA PHE A 302 -7.41 -6.15 32.88
C PHE A 302 -6.10 -6.84 32.49
N GLU A 303 -5.04 -6.57 33.24
CA GLU A 303 -3.74 -7.14 32.99
C GLU A 303 -3.22 -7.80 34.27
N MET A 304 -2.69 -9.02 34.16
CA MET A 304 -1.93 -9.70 35.18
C MET A 304 -0.49 -9.84 34.69
N ASN A 305 0.45 -9.48 35.53
CA ASN A 305 1.87 -9.62 35.25
C ASN A 305 2.59 -10.25 36.42
N ALA A 306 3.73 -10.90 36.17
CA ALA A 306 4.68 -11.34 37.16
C ALA A 306 5.99 -10.60 36.93
N THR A 307 6.51 -9.95 37.96
CA THR A 307 7.76 -9.20 37.89
C THR A 307 8.87 -9.99 38.53
N LEU A 308 9.98 -10.15 37.82
CA LEU A 308 11.24 -10.68 38.35
C LEU A 308 12.29 -9.57 38.21
N LYS A 309 12.79 -9.08 39.35
CA LYS A 309 13.83 -8.05 39.39
C LYS A 309 15.21 -8.67 39.60
N SER A 310 16.24 -7.97 39.16
CA SER A 310 17.64 -8.39 39.28
C SER A 310 18.13 -8.54 40.74
N ASN A 311 17.42 -7.97 41.71
CA ASN A 311 17.66 -8.07 43.14
C ASN A 311 16.93 -9.26 43.80
N GLN A 312 16.51 -10.26 43.00
CA GLN A 312 15.79 -11.47 43.45
C GLN A 312 14.39 -11.20 44.06
N GLN A 313 13.81 -10.06 43.80
CA GLN A 313 12.42 -9.79 44.12
C GLN A 313 11.50 -10.35 43.05
N VAL A 314 10.53 -11.15 43.46
CA VAL A 314 9.49 -11.73 42.58
C VAL A 314 8.14 -11.38 43.16
N GLY A 315 7.21 -11.08 42.29
CA GLY A 315 5.84 -10.87 42.73
C GLY A 315 4.83 -10.70 41.62
N PRO A 316 3.56 -11.03 41.90
CA PRO A 316 2.46 -10.76 41.00
C PRO A 316 2.07 -9.28 41.00
N GLY A 317 1.66 -8.79 39.88
CA GLY A 317 1.02 -7.48 39.70
C GLY A 317 -0.29 -7.62 39.00
N VAL A 318 -1.25 -6.79 39.37
CA VAL A 318 -2.57 -6.72 38.73
C VAL A 318 -2.86 -5.28 38.41
N SER A 319 -3.33 -5.01 37.22
CA SER A 319 -3.82 -3.69 36.86
C SER A 319 -5.20 -3.76 36.23
N TYR A 320 -6.02 -2.80 36.57
CA TYR A 320 -7.33 -2.57 35.93
C TYR A 320 -7.41 -1.15 35.39
N GLY A 321 -7.72 -1.05 34.11
CA GLY A 321 -7.84 0.23 33.42
C GLY A 321 -9.25 0.43 32.85
N ILE A 322 -9.77 1.63 32.96
CA ILE A 322 -10.96 2.09 32.25
C ILE A 322 -10.58 3.32 31.45
N SER A 323 -11.00 3.38 30.20
CA SER A 323 -10.86 4.57 29.39
C SER A 323 -12.17 4.95 28.69
N LYS A 324 -12.39 6.24 28.60
CA LYS A 324 -13.52 6.83 27.86
C LYS A 324 -12.96 7.68 26.72
N ARG A 325 -13.28 7.31 25.51
CA ARG A 325 -12.96 8.11 24.32
C ARG A 325 -14.04 9.17 24.12
N ASN A 326 -13.65 10.32 23.56
CA ASN A 326 -14.54 11.44 23.27
C ASN A 326 -15.34 11.91 24.51
N ALA A 327 -14.64 12.02 25.64
CA ALA A 327 -15.24 12.28 26.95
C ALA A 327 -16.05 13.59 26.98
N PHE A 328 -15.57 14.64 26.32
CA PHE A 328 -16.14 15.98 26.27
C PHE A 328 -16.54 16.40 24.84
N ARG A 329 -16.64 15.46 23.90
CA ARG A 329 -16.99 15.69 22.49
C ARG A 329 -15.96 16.50 21.70
N GLY A 330 -14.72 16.49 22.10
CA GLY A 330 -13.59 17.11 21.40
C GLY A 330 -12.54 16.12 20.91
N GLY A 331 -12.85 14.81 21.01
CA GLY A 331 -11.91 13.74 20.62
C GLY A 331 -10.95 13.33 21.74
N GLU A 332 -11.15 13.81 22.97
CA GLU A 332 -10.27 13.53 24.10
C GLU A 332 -10.47 12.10 24.62
N LYS A 333 -9.37 11.48 25.05
CA LYS A 333 -9.36 10.21 25.78
C LYS A 333 -9.06 10.46 27.25
N VAL A 334 -9.98 10.08 28.13
CA VAL A 334 -9.76 10.06 29.59
C VAL A 334 -9.54 8.62 30.01
N SER A 335 -8.44 8.35 30.68
CA SER A 335 -8.07 7.01 31.15
C SER A 335 -7.81 7.04 32.64
N PHE A 336 -8.29 6.02 33.34
CA PHE A 336 -7.99 5.75 34.73
C PHE A 336 -7.45 4.33 34.85
N LYS A 337 -6.30 4.15 35.49
CA LYS A 337 -5.68 2.85 35.70
C LYS A 337 -5.28 2.70 37.17
N ILE A 338 -5.72 1.63 37.78
CA ILE A 338 -5.31 1.21 39.12
C ILE A 338 -4.31 0.06 38.94
N PHE A 339 -3.21 0.13 39.67
CA PHE A 339 -2.18 -0.89 39.67
C PHE A 339 -1.92 -1.32 41.14
N GLY A 340 -1.83 -2.62 41.36
CA GLY A 340 -1.42 -3.21 42.62
C GLY A 340 -0.38 -4.31 42.38
N SER A 341 0.72 -4.28 43.11
CA SER A 341 1.73 -5.36 43.11
C SER A 341 2.15 -5.75 44.50
N TYR A 342 2.46 -7.02 44.68
CA TYR A 342 3.05 -7.55 45.89
C TYR A 342 4.35 -8.23 45.51
N GLU A 343 5.43 -7.82 46.13
CA GLU A 343 6.76 -8.36 45.86
C GLU A 343 7.36 -8.95 47.14
N TRP A 344 7.95 -10.14 47.06
CA TRP A 344 8.73 -10.72 48.12
C TRP A 344 10.14 -11.00 47.64
N GLN A 345 11.08 -10.98 48.58
CA GLN A 345 12.46 -11.32 48.30
C GLN A 345 12.67 -12.81 48.58
N THR A 346 13.10 -13.54 47.55
CA THR A 346 13.58 -14.92 47.72
C THR A 346 15.00 -14.89 48.31
N ARG A 347 15.15 -15.43 49.50
CA ARG A 347 16.47 -15.64 50.14
C ARG A 347 17.19 -16.81 49.51
#